data_beb4d9bf12c68fc11f57e6ede1246c56
#
_entry.id   beb4d9bf12c68fc11f57e6ede1246c56
#
_cell.length_a   1.000
_cell.length_b   1.000
_cell.length_c   1.000
_cell.angle_alpha   90.00
_cell.angle_beta   90.00
_cell.angle_gamma   90.00
#
_symmetry.space_group_name_H-M   'P 1'
#
loop_
_entity.id
_entity.type
_entity.pdbx_description
1 polymer ?
#
loop_
_entity_poly.entity_id
_entity_poly.type
_entity_poly.pdbx_seq_one_letter_code
_entity_poly.pdbx_strand_id
1 'polypeptide(L)'
;MARPEPKATGRAADFNLRIAPTMVELAPQVVISTIAYNNKVPGPLMRMREGQPVTVEVVNDTDVPEYVHWHGLLVPSEVDGAQEEGTPAVPPHGRRRYQFVAKPAGSRWYHSHTAAMMDLRRGSYTGQFGFLMIDSANDPGTYDQEVFLALREWEPYLTTTDQDEQAADPNDPTPEKPATPDPRPNGLEVSAPLYSINDKMLGAGEPLRVQSGQRILMHLLNASASQIHRIVFSGHRFQVIALDGNPVPAPQPVEIIEIAPGERVDAIVEMNQPGVWILGELRDVARRSGMGIVVEYANQQQRAQWLPPKKSRWDYTIFGKTAPHPAPDQTIDMVFEKVPGGPHGINHWLVNGKEYPHEREFVFRQGGRYRLVFHNRSDDSHPLHMHRHLFELVELNGKPTAGIKKDTVIVPAFGRATVDMVADQPGLTLFHCHIQQHMDFGFMALFRYA
;
A
#
# COMPACT_ATOMS: atom_id res chain seq x y z
N MET A 1 -38.24 5.15 0.22
CA MET A 1 -38.29 6.03 -0.97
C MET A 1 -36.86 6.29 -1.39
N ALA A 2 -36.45 5.80 -2.56
CA ALA A 2 -35.11 6.02 -3.09
C ALA A 2 -34.89 7.53 -3.31
N ARG A 3 -33.78 8.08 -2.79
CA ARG A 3 -33.35 9.44 -3.12
C ARG A 3 -33.07 9.52 -4.63
N PRO A 4 -33.51 10.55 -5.34
CA PRO A 4 -33.19 10.70 -6.74
C PRO A 4 -31.67 10.86 -6.92
N GLU A 5 -31.11 10.14 -7.88
CA GLU A 5 -29.72 10.35 -8.32
C GLU A 5 -29.49 11.82 -8.65
N PRO A 6 -28.37 12.42 -8.23
CA PRO A 6 -28.06 13.79 -8.61
C PRO A 6 -27.93 13.85 -10.13
N LYS A 7 -28.72 14.72 -10.76
CA LYS A 7 -28.64 15.00 -12.21
C LYS A 7 -27.20 15.37 -12.54
N ALA A 8 -26.59 14.61 -13.48
CA ALA A 8 -25.26 14.88 -13.98
C ALA A 8 -25.17 16.37 -14.39
N THR A 9 -24.41 17.16 -13.67
CA THR A 9 -24.00 18.48 -14.10
C THR A 9 -23.17 18.28 -15.36
N GLY A 10 -23.50 18.94 -16.46
CA GLY A 10 -22.95 18.71 -17.80
C GLY A 10 -21.47 19.06 -18.02
N ARG A 11 -20.66 19.08 -16.95
CA ARG A 11 -19.20 19.26 -17.01
C ARG A 11 -18.55 17.91 -17.32
N ALA A 12 -17.59 17.88 -18.26
CA ALA A 12 -16.75 16.70 -18.50
C ALA A 12 -16.01 16.29 -17.22
N ALA A 13 -15.77 14.99 -17.03
CA ALA A 13 -14.94 14.51 -15.95
C ALA A 13 -13.49 14.93 -16.19
N ASP A 14 -12.77 15.23 -15.11
CA ASP A 14 -11.36 15.59 -15.17
C ASP A 14 -10.52 14.33 -15.49
N PHE A 15 -10.96 13.15 -15.01
CA PHE A 15 -10.35 11.85 -15.27
C PHE A 15 -11.41 10.81 -15.62
N ASN A 16 -11.04 9.86 -16.50
CA ASN A 16 -11.89 8.74 -16.88
C ASN A 16 -11.14 7.44 -16.64
N LEU A 17 -11.73 6.53 -15.86
CA LEU A 17 -11.26 5.18 -15.62
C LEU A 17 -12.25 4.17 -16.22
N ARG A 18 -11.72 3.22 -16.96
CA ARG A 18 -12.49 2.09 -17.50
C ARG A 18 -11.95 0.80 -16.92
N ILE A 19 -12.78 0.07 -16.22
CA ILE A 19 -12.47 -1.24 -15.65
C ILE A 19 -12.80 -2.30 -16.70
N ALA A 20 -11.81 -3.05 -17.18
CA ALA A 20 -12.00 -4.06 -18.21
C ALA A 20 -10.98 -5.20 -18.11
N PRO A 21 -11.31 -6.42 -18.60
CA PRO A 21 -10.36 -7.49 -18.80
C PRO A 21 -9.20 -7.04 -19.71
N THR A 22 -7.99 -7.39 -19.33
CA THR A 22 -6.75 -6.92 -19.98
C THR A 22 -5.70 -8.01 -19.99
N MET A 23 -4.93 -8.10 -21.08
CA MET A 23 -3.73 -8.93 -21.16
C MET A 23 -2.50 -8.06 -20.91
N VAL A 24 -1.60 -8.50 -20.03
CA VAL A 24 -0.36 -7.80 -19.69
C VAL A 24 0.82 -8.71 -19.99
N GLU A 25 1.72 -8.27 -20.86
CA GLU A 25 2.97 -8.95 -21.12
C GLU A 25 4.04 -8.45 -20.13
N LEU A 26 4.34 -9.28 -19.12
CA LEU A 26 5.36 -8.97 -18.10
C LEU A 26 6.78 -9.17 -18.61
N ALA A 27 6.96 -10.16 -19.49
CA ALA A 27 8.21 -10.47 -20.18
C ALA A 27 7.88 -11.20 -21.50
N PRO A 28 8.83 -11.36 -22.45
CA PRO A 28 8.61 -12.15 -23.64
C PRO A 28 8.07 -13.53 -23.29
N GLN A 29 6.89 -13.87 -23.82
CA GLN A 29 6.14 -15.13 -23.57
C GLN A 29 5.55 -15.28 -22.14
N VAL A 30 5.65 -14.28 -21.29
CA VAL A 30 5.00 -14.24 -19.97
C VAL A 30 3.86 -13.23 -20.04
N VAL A 31 2.68 -13.72 -20.39
CA VAL A 31 1.47 -12.91 -20.54
C VAL A 31 0.44 -13.36 -19.52
N ILE A 32 -0.06 -12.43 -18.74
CA ILE A 32 -1.11 -12.67 -17.75
C ILE A 32 -2.44 -12.06 -18.19
N SER A 33 -3.55 -12.67 -17.76
CA SER A 33 -4.90 -12.12 -17.91
C SER A 33 -5.35 -11.54 -16.59
N THR A 34 -5.77 -10.28 -16.60
CA THR A 34 -6.24 -9.58 -15.40
C THR A 34 -7.36 -8.62 -15.72
N ILE A 35 -7.90 -7.94 -14.72
CA ILE A 35 -8.75 -6.76 -14.86
C ILE A 35 -7.90 -5.54 -14.55
N ALA A 36 -8.00 -4.47 -15.36
CA ALA A 36 -7.17 -3.28 -15.16
C ALA A 36 -7.91 -1.99 -15.53
N TYR A 37 -7.38 -0.86 -15.09
CA TYR A 37 -7.87 0.47 -15.47
C TYR A 37 -7.29 0.90 -16.82
N ASN A 38 -8.15 1.24 -17.78
CA ASN A 38 -7.80 1.76 -19.12
C ASN A 38 -6.83 0.83 -19.87
N ASN A 39 -6.95 -0.50 -19.68
CA ASN A 39 -6.11 -1.54 -20.29
C ASN A 39 -4.59 -1.34 -20.01
N LYS A 40 -4.24 -0.82 -18.84
CA LYS A 40 -2.86 -0.56 -18.42
C LYS A 40 -2.62 -0.99 -16.98
N VAL A 41 -1.41 -1.42 -16.70
CA VAL A 41 -0.91 -1.69 -15.36
C VAL A 41 0.47 -1.02 -15.19
N PRO A 42 0.65 -0.15 -14.23
CA PRO A 42 -0.40 0.52 -13.45
C PRO A 42 -1.40 1.25 -14.34
N GLY A 43 -2.61 1.47 -13.83
CA GLY A 43 -3.59 2.37 -14.46
C GLY A 43 -3.02 3.78 -14.64
N PRO A 44 -3.76 4.71 -15.28
CA PRO A 44 -3.26 6.06 -15.54
C PRO A 44 -2.81 6.80 -14.28
N LEU A 45 -1.65 7.47 -14.33
CA LEU A 45 -1.28 8.44 -13.30
C LEU A 45 -2.30 9.59 -13.33
N MET A 46 -3.00 9.79 -12.22
CA MET A 46 -3.88 10.96 -12.02
C MET A 46 -3.13 12.02 -11.25
N ARG A 47 -2.79 13.13 -11.90
CA ARG A 47 -2.11 14.26 -11.27
C ARG A 47 -3.08 15.38 -10.99
N MET A 48 -3.18 15.78 -9.74
CA MET A 48 -4.15 16.75 -9.21
C MET A 48 -3.43 17.88 -8.47
N ARG A 49 -4.15 18.95 -8.17
CA ARG A 49 -3.65 20.02 -7.29
C ARG A 49 -4.40 20.01 -5.97
N GLU A 50 -3.66 20.17 -4.87
CA GLU A 50 -4.25 20.22 -3.54
C GLU A 50 -5.33 21.30 -3.42
N GLY A 51 -6.43 20.94 -2.76
CA GLY A 51 -7.55 21.82 -2.51
C GLY A 51 -8.49 22.04 -3.71
N GLN A 52 -8.21 21.47 -4.89
CA GLN A 52 -9.06 21.61 -6.05
C GLN A 52 -10.16 20.54 -6.10
N PRO A 53 -11.38 20.89 -6.48
CA PRO A 53 -12.43 19.92 -6.74
C PRO A 53 -12.11 19.09 -7.99
N VAL A 54 -12.26 17.79 -7.88
CA VAL A 54 -11.99 16.82 -8.94
C VAL A 54 -13.21 15.95 -9.19
N THR A 55 -13.44 15.63 -10.46
CA THR A 55 -14.46 14.69 -10.91
C THR A 55 -13.79 13.53 -11.65
N VAL A 56 -14.00 12.30 -11.16
CA VAL A 56 -13.57 11.06 -11.82
C VAL A 56 -14.79 10.28 -12.28
N GLU A 57 -14.86 9.94 -13.55
CA GLU A 57 -15.88 9.02 -14.08
C GLU A 57 -15.26 7.62 -14.20
N VAL A 58 -15.91 6.64 -13.60
CA VAL A 58 -15.51 5.22 -13.66
C VAL A 58 -16.56 4.46 -14.43
N VAL A 59 -16.14 3.76 -15.48
CA VAL A 59 -16.96 2.85 -16.28
C VAL A 59 -16.53 1.41 -15.98
N ASN A 60 -17.47 0.57 -15.66
CA ASN A 60 -17.24 -0.85 -15.35
C ASN A 60 -17.78 -1.71 -16.49
N ASP A 61 -16.90 -2.37 -17.24
CA ASP A 61 -17.27 -3.29 -18.31
C ASP A 61 -17.27 -4.76 -17.86
N THR A 62 -17.11 -5.02 -16.56
CA THR A 62 -17.17 -6.37 -16.02
C THR A 62 -18.59 -6.79 -15.65
N ASP A 63 -18.80 -8.09 -15.41
CA ASP A 63 -20.10 -8.66 -15.03
C ASP A 63 -20.41 -8.55 -13.53
N VAL A 64 -19.52 -7.91 -12.75
CA VAL A 64 -19.62 -7.82 -11.29
C VAL A 64 -19.54 -6.36 -10.82
N PRO A 65 -20.15 -6.01 -9.68
CA PRO A 65 -19.98 -4.69 -9.11
C PRO A 65 -18.53 -4.48 -8.68
N GLU A 66 -18.03 -3.25 -8.86
CA GLU A 66 -16.66 -2.85 -8.53
C GLU A 66 -16.65 -1.66 -7.59
N TYR A 67 -15.61 -1.57 -6.76
CA TYR A 67 -15.36 -0.47 -5.84
C TYR A 67 -13.97 0.12 -6.10
N VAL A 68 -13.88 1.43 -6.23
CA VAL A 68 -12.60 2.15 -6.42
C VAL A 68 -12.32 2.96 -5.19
N HIS A 69 -11.33 2.55 -4.42
CA HIS A 69 -10.89 3.27 -3.23
C HIS A 69 -9.80 4.30 -3.57
N TRP A 70 -9.94 5.48 -2.99
CA TRP A 70 -9.01 6.61 -3.12
C TRP A 70 -8.06 6.64 -1.93
N HIS A 71 -7.14 5.69 -1.92
CA HIS A 71 -6.27 5.42 -0.78
C HIS A 71 -5.41 6.63 -0.37
N GLY A 72 -5.51 7.00 0.90
CA GLY A 72 -4.77 8.12 1.49
C GLY A 72 -5.40 9.48 1.27
N LEU A 73 -6.62 9.56 0.69
CA LEU A 73 -7.37 10.80 0.57
C LEU A 73 -8.29 11.04 1.77
N LEU A 74 -8.49 12.32 2.11
CA LEU A 74 -9.45 12.78 3.10
C LEU A 74 -10.76 13.15 2.38
N VAL A 75 -11.60 12.17 2.10
CA VAL A 75 -12.84 12.31 1.33
C VAL A 75 -14.06 11.89 2.15
N PRO A 76 -15.29 12.31 1.77
CA PRO A 76 -16.50 11.80 2.40
C PRO A 76 -16.68 10.28 2.21
N SER A 77 -17.29 9.60 3.20
CA SER A 77 -17.46 8.13 3.18
C SER A 77 -18.23 7.60 1.98
N GLU A 78 -19.20 8.36 1.48
CA GLU A 78 -20.01 8.00 0.32
C GLU A 78 -19.26 8.01 -1.01
N VAL A 79 -18.02 8.52 -1.03
CA VAL A 79 -17.17 8.55 -2.24
C VAL A 79 -15.82 7.85 -2.02
N ASP A 80 -15.55 7.36 -0.83
CA ASP A 80 -14.25 6.77 -0.47
C ASP A 80 -13.92 5.47 -1.23
N GLY A 81 -14.93 4.71 -1.59
CA GLY A 81 -14.77 3.52 -2.42
C GLY A 81 -14.85 2.20 -1.65
N ALA A 82 -15.23 2.20 -0.37
CA ALA A 82 -15.48 0.99 0.41
C ALA A 82 -16.98 0.77 0.62
N GLN A 83 -17.43 -0.46 0.43
CA GLN A 83 -18.82 -0.86 0.67
C GLN A 83 -19.23 -0.66 2.12
N GLU A 84 -18.35 -0.98 3.04
CA GLU A 84 -18.53 -0.91 4.49
C GLU A 84 -18.79 0.52 4.97
N GLU A 85 -18.28 1.50 4.26
CA GLU A 85 -18.48 2.93 4.53
C GLU A 85 -19.74 3.51 3.87
N GLY A 86 -20.46 2.69 3.11
CA GLY A 86 -21.68 3.09 2.42
C GLY A 86 -21.43 3.68 1.03
N THR A 87 -20.22 3.58 0.47
CA THR A 87 -19.98 3.94 -0.93
C THR A 87 -20.75 2.97 -1.83
N PRO A 88 -21.61 3.43 -2.74
CA PRO A 88 -22.27 2.53 -3.70
C PRO A 88 -21.28 2.02 -4.75
N ALA A 89 -21.44 0.76 -5.18
CA ALA A 89 -20.64 0.16 -6.23
C ALA A 89 -20.73 0.88 -7.58
N VAL A 90 -19.72 0.72 -8.43
CA VAL A 90 -19.86 0.92 -9.88
C VAL A 90 -20.56 -0.33 -10.42
N PRO A 91 -21.80 -0.23 -10.89
CA PRO A 91 -22.58 -1.42 -11.25
C PRO A 91 -21.99 -2.13 -12.47
N PRO A 92 -22.24 -3.44 -12.63
CA PRO A 92 -21.86 -4.18 -13.84
C PRO A 92 -22.35 -3.46 -15.09
N HIS A 93 -21.51 -3.34 -16.13
CA HIS A 93 -21.78 -2.66 -17.39
C HIS A 93 -22.33 -1.22 -17.21
N GLY A 94 -21.97 -0.61 -16.09
CA GLY A 94 -22.45 0.71 -15.72
C GLY A 94 -21.35 1.72 -15.46
N ARG A 95 -21.75 2.82 -14.87
CA ARG A 95 -20.80 3.88 -14.54
C ARG A 95 -21.14 4.54 -13.23
N ARG A 96 -20.11 5.16 -12.61
CA ARG A 96 -20.24 6.03 -11.45
C ARG A 96 -19.34 7.25 -11.59
N ARG A 97 -19.83 8.36 -11.07
CA ARG A 97 -19.07 9.60 -11.00
C ARG A 97 -18.74 9.92 -9.55
N TYR A 98 -17.45 10.08 -9.27
CA TYR A 98 -16.92 10.46 -7.97
C TYR A 98 -16.55 11.95 -8.02
N GLN A 99 -16.91 12.70 -6.98
CA GLN A 99 -16.57 14.10 -6.84
C GLN A 99 -16.01 14.35 -5.44
N PHE A 100 -14.81 14.88 -5.37
CA PHE A 100 -14.14 15.18 -4.11
C PHE A 100 -13.16 16.34 -4.26
N VAL A 101 -12.66 16.85 -3.15
CA VAL A 101 -11.57 17.82 -3.11
C VAL A 101 -10.28 17.03 -2.93
N ALA A 102 -9.31 17.20 -3.82
CA ALA A 102 -8.02 16.52 -3.77
C ALA A 102 -7.22 16.99 -2.54
N LYS A 103 -7.08 16.16 -1.53
CA LYS A 103 -6.29 16.39 -0.29
C LYS A 103 -6.03 15.10 0.47
N PRO A 104 -4.91 15.01 1.24
CA PRO A 104 -3.82 15.97 1.29
C PRO A 104 -2.84 15.79 0.11
N ALA A 105 -1.92 16.74 -0.06
CA ALA A 105 -0.84 16.64 -1.04
C ALA A 105 0.07 15.43 -0.79
N GLY A 106 0.77 14.96 -1.84
CA GLY A 106 1.74 13.87 -1.83
C GLY A 106 1.36 12.70 -2.73
N SER A 107 2.16 11.67 -2.70
CA SER A 107 1.93 10.43 -3.43
C SER A 107 0.81 9.62 -2.77
N ARG A 108 -0.27 9.42 -3.52
CA ARG A 108 -1.45 8.66 -3.17
C ARG A 108 -1.66 7.61 -4.26
N TRP A 109 -2.69 6.78 -4.11
CA TRP A 109 -3.01 5.80 -5.12
C TRP A 109 -4.50 5.46 -5.13
N TYR A 110 -4.94 4.73 -6.13
CA TYR A 110 -6.28 4.21 -6.20
C TYR A 110 -6.25 2.73 -6.60
N HIS A 111 -7.17 1.97 -6.06
CA HIS A 111 -7.22 0.52 -6.30
C HIS A 111 -8.63 -0.04 -6.11
N SER A 112 -8.82 -1.28 -6.55
CA SER A 112 -10.05 -2.02 -6.26
C SER A 112 -10.16 -2.32 -4.77
N HIS A 113 -11.32 -2.03 -4.18
CA HIS A 113 -11.68 -2.42 -2.82
C HIS A 113 -12.78 -3.49 -2.80
N THR A 114 -12.86 -4.25 -3.89
CA THR A 114 -13.81 -5.36 -4.02
C THR A 114 -13.29 -6.55 -3.22
N ALA A 115 -14.12 -7.14 -2.35
CA ALA A 115 -13.78 -8.37 -1.65
C ALA A 115 -13.52 -9.49 -2.66
N ALA A 116 -12.40 -10.17 -2.50
CA ALA A 116 -11.99 -11.30 -3.35
C ALA A 116 -12.45 -12.63 -2.76
N MET A 117 -12.45 -12.74 -1.43
CA MET A 117 -12.71 -14.01 -0.73
C MET A 117 -11.83 -15.14 -1.26
N MET A 118 -12.40 -16.17 -1.84
CA MET A 118 -11.70 -17.32 -2.45
C MET A 118 -11.38 -17.12 -3.95
N ASP A 119 -11.83 -16.03 -4.57
CA ASP A 119 -11.57 -15.75 -5.99
C ASP A 119 -10.33 -14.85 -6.17
N LEU A 120 -9.19 -15.49 -6.31
CA LEU A 120 -7.90 -14.80 -6.49
C LEU A 120 -7.77 -14.00 -7.82
N ARG A 121 -8.87 -13.85 -8.58
CA ARG A 121 -8.94 -13.02 -9.78
C ARG A 121 -9.75 -11.72 -9.55
N ARG A 122 -9.98 -11.35 -8.29
CA ARG A 122 -10.76 -10.17 -7.89
C ARG A 122 -10.00 -9.30 -6.91
N GLY A 123 -10.57 -8.14 -6.62
CA GLY A 123 -10.03 -7.22 -5.63
C GLY A 123 -8.58 -6.83 -5.89
N SER A 124 -7.79 -6.76 -4.86
CA SER A 124 -6.38 -6.39 -4.95
C SER A 124 -5.50 -7.45 -5.64
N TYR A 125 -6.02 -8.62 -6.00
CA TYR A 125 -5.26 -9.58 -6.82
C TYR A 125 -5.23 -9.24 -8.31
N THR A 126 -5.99 -8.22 -8.74
CA THR A 126 -6.06 -7.77 -10.14
C THR A 126 -5.11 -6.62 -10.45
N GLY A 127 -5.00 -6.22 -11.72
CA GLY A 127 -4.27 -5.03 -12.16
C GLY A 127 -5.01 -3.70 -11.93
N GLN A 128 -6.06 -3.69 -11.09
CA GLN A 128 -6.87 -2.51 -10.79
C GLN A 128 -6.23 -1.60 -9.75
N PHE A 129 -5.12 -0.99 -10.09
CA PHE A 129 -4.43 0.01 -9.27
C PHE A 129 -3.71 1.04 -10.13
N GLY A 130 -3.46 2.23 -9.57
CA GLY A 130 -2.68 3.27 -10.22
C GLY A 130 -2.28 4.38 -9.25
N PHE A 131 -1.28 5.16 -9.64
CA PHE A 131 -0.83 6.31 -8.85
C PHE A 131 -1.79 7.48 -8.95
N LEU A 132 -1.91 8.19 -7.83
CA LEU A 132 -2.58 9.46 -7.71
C LEU A 132 -1.58 10.43 -7.06
N MET A 133 -1.14 11.45 -7.79
CA MET A 133 -0.23 12.47 -7.28
C MET A 133 -0.99 13.76 -7.04
N ILE A 134 -0.92 14.28 -5.81
CA ILE A 134 -1.50 15.57 -5.46
C ILE A 134 -0.37 16.56 -5.25
N ASP A 135 -0.22 17.47 -6.20
CA ASP A 135 0.80 18.49 -6.13
C ASP A 135 0.46 19.52 -5.05
N SER A 136 1.41 19.76 -4.16
CA SER A 136 1.35 20.85 -3.18
C SER A 136 1.53 22.21 -3.86
N ALA A 137 0.89 23.23 -3.32
CA ALA A 137 1.11 24.61 -3.78
C ALA A 137 2.55 25.11 -3.53
N ASN A 138 3.29 24.43 -2.64
CA ASN A 138 4.61 24.82 -2.17
C ASN A 138 5.70 23.77 -2.46
N ASP A 139 5.52 22.92 -3.44
CA ASP A 139 6.57 21.94 -3.81
C ASP A 139 7.77 22.66 -4.42
N PRO A 140 8.94 22.61 -3.79
CA PRO A 140 10.11 23.37 -4.26
C PRO A 140 10.81 22.74 -5.47
N GLY A 141 10.46 21.52 -5.90
CA GLY A 141 11.05 20.83 -7.07
C GLY A 141 12.58 20.82 -7.05
N THR A 142 13.20 19.95 -6.26
CA THR A 142 14.67 19.88 -6.12
C THR A 142 15.28 18.62 -6.75
N TYR A 143 14.67 18.08 -7.79
CA TYR A 143 15.08 16.88 -8.51
C TYR A 143 15.10 17.12 -10.02
N ASP A 144 15.86 16.30 -10.72
CA ASP A 144 16.04 16.39 -12.19
C ASP A 144 15.05 15.49 -12.94
N GLN A 145 14.62 14.40 -12.30
CA GLN A 145 13.67 13.44 -12.86
C GLN A 145 12.77 12.89 -11.77
N GLU A 146 11.52 12.63 -12.13
CA GLU A 146 10.49 12.01 -11.27
C GLU A 146 10.09 10.65 -11.86
N VAL A 147 10.04 9.60 -11.05
CA VAL A 147 9.66 8.26 -11.49
C VAL A 147 8.68 7.60 -10.51
N PHE A 148 7.75 6.83 -11.05
CA PHE A 148 6.72 6.11 -10.31
C PHE A 148 6.93 4.61 -10.48
N LEU A 149 7.13 3.90 -9.37
CA LEU A 149 7.51 2.49 -9.33
C LEU A 149 6.50 1.72 -8.45
N ALA A 150 5.58 1.02 -9.10
CA ALA A 150 4.61 0.17 -8.43
C ALA A 150 5.14 -1.26 -8.37
N LEU A 151 5.28 -1.80 -7.17
CA LEU A 151 5.66 -3.17 -6.90
C LEU A 151 4.43 -4.04 -6.97
N ARG A 152 4.50 -5.15 -7.68
CA ARG A 152 3.34 -6.02 -7.89
C ARG A 152 3.70 -7.49 -7.99
N GLU A 153 2.87 -8.33 -7.38
CA GLU A 153 2.85 -9.78 -7.50
C GLU A 153 1.74 -10.23 -8.45
N TRP A 154 1.92 -11.40 -9.12
CA TRP A 154 1.00 -11.90 -10.13
C TRP A 154 0.79 -13.41 -10.02
N GLU A 155 -0.34 -13.89 -10.57
CA GLU A 155 -0.75 -15.29 -10.58
C GLU A 155 -0.84 -15.89 -9.16
N PRO A 156 -1.62 -15.27 -8.26
CA PRO A 156 -1.72 -15.71 -6.87
C PRO A 156 -2.29 -17.14 -6.77
N TYR A 157 -1.82 -17.88 -5.78
CA TYR A 157 -2.30 -19.22 -5.45
C TYR A 157 -2.30 -19.44 -3.94
N LEU A 158 -3.13 -20.41 -3.49
CA LEU A 158 -3.22 -20.77 -2.08
C LEU A 158 -2.15 -21.81 -1.72
N THR A 159 -1.50 -21.64 -0.59
CA THR A 159 -0.47 -22.53 -0.05
C THR A 159 -0.54 -22.58 1.47
N THR A 160 -0.08 -23.69 2.06
CA THR A 160 0.10 -23.82 3.52
C THR A 160 1.49 -23.39 3.98
N THR A 161 2.37 -23.06 3.05
CA THR A 161 3.75 -22.67 3.36
C THR A 161 3.78 -21.16 3.49
N ASP A 162 4.16 -20.69 4.66
CA ASP A 162 4.44 -19.28 4.88
C ASP A 162 5.59 -18.85 3.96
N GLN A 163 5.39 -17.74 3.25
CA GLN A 163 6.40 -17.23 2.31
C GLN A 163 7.62 -16.67 3.03
N ASP A 164 7.44 -16.19 4.25
CA ASP A 164 8.55 -15.73 5.08
C ASP A 164 9.41 -16.91 5.56
N GLU A 165 8.84 -18.12 5.72
CA GLU A 165 9.60 -19.34 6.01
C GLU A 165 10.38 -19.87 4.80
N GLN A 166 9.93 -19.65 3.57
CA GLN A 166 10.65 -20.10 2.36
C GLN A 166 11.91 -19.30 2.06
N ALA A 167 12.05 -18.13 2.65
CA ALA A 167 13.12 -17.19 2.35
C ALA A 167 13.97 -16.87 3.58
N ALA A 168 14.45 -17.88 4.30
CA ALA A 168 15.54 -17.67 5.25
C ALA A 168 16.79 -17.20 4.47
N ASP A 169 16.82 -15.90 4.13
CA ASP A 169 18.01 -15.26 3.62
C ASP A 169 19.04 -15.25 4.76
N PRO A 170 20.21 -15.91 4.61
CA PRO A 170 21.24 -15.90 5.64
C PRO A 170 21.75 -14.48 5.96
N ASN A 171 21.41 -13.49 5.13
CA ASN A 171 21.71 -12.08 5.33
C ASN A 171 20.54 -11.28 5.91
N ASP A 172 19.37 -11.91 6.09
CA ASP A 172 18.23 -11.28 6.71
C ASP A 172 18.49 -11.06 8.20
N PRO A 173 18.45 -9.82 8.68
CA PRO A 173 18.50 -9.55 10.12
C PRO A 173 17.14 -9.77 10.79
N THR A 174 16.23 -10.60 10.24
CA THR A 174 14.87 -10.76 10.73
C THR A 174 14.75 -10.97 12.22
N PRO A 175 13.60 -10.59 12.78
CA PRO A 175 13.34 -10.71 14.20
C PRO A 175 13.46 -12.15 14.66
N GLU A 176 13.82 -12.28 15.92
CA GLU A 176 13.87 -13.53 16.65
C GLU A 176 12.63 -14.37 16.33
N LYS A 177 12.85 -15.63 15.97
CA LYS A 177 11.78 -16.62 15.84
C LYS A 177 10.88 -16.51 17.05
N PRO A 178 9.56 -16.52 16.90
CA PRO A 178 8.65 -16.48 18.05
C PRO A 178 9.05 -17.57 19.04
N ALA A 179 9.07 -17.23 20.32
CA ALA A 179 9.53 -18.11 21.39
C ALA A 179 8.71 -19.41 21.51
N THR A 180 7.49 -19.41 20.95
CA THR A 180 6.61 -20.59 20.86
C THR A 180 5.78 -20.50 19.56
N PRO A 181 6.07 -21.37 18.55
CA PRO A 181 5.18 -21.51 17.41
C PRO A 181 3.78 -21.95 17.88
N ASP A 182 2.73 -21.44 17.23
CA ASP A 182 1.38 -21.97 17.45
C ASP A 182 1.40 -23.47 17.08
N PRO A 183 1.02 -24.38 17.97
CA PRO A 183 1.02 -25.81 17.69
C PRO A 183 -0.07 -26.22 16.67
N ARG A 184 -0.96 -25.32 16.29
CA ARG A 184 -1.98 -25.57 15.26
C ARG A 184 -1.33 -25.45 13.89
N PRO A 185 -1.71 -26.33 12.92
CA PRO A 185 -1.22 -26.18 11.55
C PRO A 185 -1.69 -24.85 10.98
N ASN A 186 -0.80 -24.12 10.29
CA ASN A 186 -1.17 -22.92 9.56
C ASN A 186 -2.26 -23.27 8.53
N GLY A 187 -3.20 -22.34 8.37
CA GLY A 187 -4.18 -22.42 7.28
C GLY A 187 -3.54 -21.99 5.95
N LEU A 188 -4.39 -21.95 4.93
CA LEU A 188 -3.98 -21.50 3.60
C LEU A 188 -3.74 -19.99 3.59
N GLU A 189 -2.63 -19.59 3.01
CA GLU A 189 -2.20 -18.22 2.72
C GLU A 189 -2.02 -18.02 1.22
N VAL A 190 -1.94 -16.77 0.78
CA VAL A 190 -1.75 -16.43 -0.63
C VAL A 190 -0.27 -16.22 -0.94
N SER A 191 0.22 -16.91 -1.95
CA SER A 191 1.54 -16.75 -2.53
C SER A 191 1.45 -16.36 -4.00
N ALA A 192 2.56 -15.90 -4.59
CA ALA A 192 2.64 -15.58 -6.00
C ALA A 192 4.00 -15.95 -6.61
N PRO A 193 4.04 -16.52 -7.82
CA PRO A 193 5.28 -16.95 -8.46
C PRO A 193 5.95 -15.87 -9.31
N LEU A 194 5.25 -14.80 -9.67
CA LEU A 194 5.72 -13.77 -10.58
C LEU A 194 5.61 -12.38 -9.95
N TYR A 195 6.58 -11.54 -10.28
CA TYR A 195 6.65 -10.18 -9.78
C TYR A 195 6.99 -9.19 -10.88
N SER A 196 6.62 -7.93 -10.70
CA SER A 196 7.00 -6.85 -11.61
C SER A 196 7.19 -5.52 -10.86
N ILE A 197 7.96 -4.63 -11.46
CA ILE A 197 7.86 -3.20 -11.20
C ILE A 197 7.10 -2.58 -12.37
N ASN A 198 6.00 -1.91 -12.06
CA ASN A 198 5.00 -1.50 -13.05
C ASN A 198 4.47 -2.73 -13.82
N ASP A 199 4.56 -2.74 -15.14
CA ASP A 199 4.07 -3.83 -16.00
C ASP A 199 5.18 -4.78 -16.50
N LYS A 200 6.41 -4.68 -15.97
CA LYS A 200 7.56 -5.47 -16.49
C LYS A 200 8.32 -6.19 -15.40
N MET A 201 8.71 -7.42 -15.72
CA MET A 201 9.68 -8.20 -14.96
C MET A 201 11.09 -7.64 -15.16
N LEU A 202 11.97 -7.88 -14.18
CA LEU A 202 13.38 -7.48 -14.25
C LEU A 202 14.03 -7.95 -15.57
N GLY A 203 14.57 -6.99 -16.31
CA GLY A 203 15.25 -7.22 -17.57
C GLY A 203 14.35 -7.35 -18.80
N ALA A 204 13.02 -7.28 -18.63
CA ALA A 204 12.07 -7.34 -19.74
C ALA A 204 11.57 -5.96 -20.21
N GLY A 205 11.68 -4.94 -19.35
CA GLY A 205 11.30 -3.56 -19.67
C GLY A 205 12.49 -2.71 -20.11
N GLU A 206 12.17 -1.49 -20.57
CA GLU A 206 13.21 -0.49 -20.83
C GLU A 206 13.89 -0.10 -19.51
N PRO A 207 15.21 0.04 -19.49
CA PRO A 207 15.92 0.48 -18.32
C PRO A 207 15.57 1.94 -17.96
N LEU A 208 15.59 2.24 -16.69
CA LEU A 208 15.56 3.63 -16.21
C LEU A 208 16.91 4.28 -16.57
N ARG A 209 16.89 5.21 -17.52
CA ARG A 209 18.10 5.90 -17.97
C ARG A 209 18.36 7.14 -17.14
N VAL A 210 19.60 7.25 -16.65
CA VAL A 210 20.04 8.32 -15.75
C VAL A 210 21.39 8.89 -16.18
N GLN A 211 21.72 10.08 -15.68
CA GLN A 211 23.03 10.70 -15.88
C GLN A 211 23.73 10.87 -14.53
N SER A 212 25.07 10.82 -14.54
CA SER A 212 25.85 11.09 -13.33
C SER A 212 25.59 12.48 -12.80
N GLY A 213 25.36 12.58 -11.48
CA GLY A 213 25.03 13.82 -10.78
C GLY A 213 23.55 14.16 -10.73
N GLN A 214 22.68 13.47 -11.46
CA GLN A 214 21.23 13.68 -11.36
C GLN A 214 20.69 13.27 -10.00
N ARG A 215 19.63 13.96 -9.59
CA ARG A 215 18.79 13.62 -8.43
C ARG A 215 17.45 13.09 -8.94
N ILE A 216 17.15 11.85 -8.62
CA ILE A 216 15.91 11.19 -9.05
C ILE A 216 14.95 11.13 -7.88
N LEU A 217 13.77 11.72 -8.03
CA LEU A 217 12.66 11.51 -7.10
C LEU A 217 11.94 10.22 -7.48
N MET A 218 11.97 9.25 -6.59
CA MET A 218 11.32 7.96 -6.76
C MET A 218 10.10 7.87 -5.84
N HIS A 219 8.94 7.62 -6.43
CA HIS A 219 7.71 7.27 -5.73
C HIS A 219 7.54 5.75 -5.79
N LEU A 220 7.82 5.07 -4.68
CA LEU A 220 7.59 3.63 -4.56
C LEU A 220 6.22 3.38 -3.96
N LEU A 221 5.45 2.52 -4.58
CA LEU A 221 4.15 2.03 -4.10
C LEU A 221 4.22 0.50 -4.02
N ASN A 222 3.87 -0.07 -2.89
CA ASN A 222 3.58 -1.50 -2.86
C ASN A 222 2.08 -1.73 -3.16
N ALA A 223 1.79 -2.10 -4.40
CA ALA A 223 0.45 -2.44 -4.88
C ALA A 223 0.17 -3.95 -4.83
N SER A 224 1.03 -4.75 -4.19
CA SER A 224 0.81 -6.18 -3.96
C SER A 224 -0.39 -6.43 -3.07
N ALA A 225 -1.04 -7.57 -3.22
CA ALA A 225 -2.18 -7.96 -2.39
C ALA A 225 -1.75 -8.64 -1.08
N SER A 226 -0.54 -9.22 -1.04
CA SER A 226 -0.08 -10.05 0.10
C SER A 226 1.35 -9.75 0.54
N GLN A 227 2.26 -9.38 -0.37
CA GLN A 227 3.69 -9.40 -0.12
C GLN A 227 4.24 -8.09 0.45
N ILE A 228 5.00 -8.18 1.54
CA ILE A 228 5.91 -7.14 2.00
C ILE A 228 7.20 -7.23 1.19
N HIS A 229 7.66 -6.13 0.62
CA HIS A 229 8.87 -6.07 -0.21
C HIS A 229 9.99 -5.33 0.49
N ARG A 230 11.24 -5.79 0.27
CA ARG A 230 12.46 -5.11 0.72
C ARG A 230 13.26 -4.69 -0.49
N ILE A 231 13.20 -3.41 -0.82
CA ILE A 231 13.78 -2.85 -2.04
C ILE A 231 15.15 -2.27 -1.77
N VAL A 232 16.08 -2.64 -2.64
CA VAL A 232 17.47 -2.20 -2.64
C VAL A 232 17.82 -1.59 -3.99
N PHE A 233 18.54 -0.49 -4.00
CA PHE A 233 19.17 0.02 -5.19
C PHE A 233 20.67 -0.17 -5.08
N SER A 234 21.19 -1.18 -5.80
CA SER A 234 22.61 -1.58 -5.75
C SER A 234 23.54 -0.38 -5.94
N GLY A 235 24.47 -0.20 -5.01
CA GLY A 235 25.46 0.89 -5.05
C GLY A 235 24.93 2.27 -4.65
N HIS A 236 23.64 2.44 -4.36
CA HIS A 236 23.00 3.72 -4.04
C HIS A 236 22.27 3.70 -2.70
N ARG A 237 21.88 4.87 -2.23
CA ARG A 237 21.04 5.06 -1.03
C ARG A 237 19.79 5.85 -1.36
N PHE A 238 18.72 5.52 -0.69
CA PHE A 238 17.47 6.25 -0.74
C PHE A 238 17.46 7.32 0.35
N GLN A 239 17.46 8.59 -0.01
CA GLN A 239 17.16 9.67 0.92
C GLN A 239 15.63 9.75 1.06
N VAL A 240 15.08 9.06 2.06
CA VAL A 240 13.62 9.05 2.28
C VAL A 240 13.17 10.42 2.72
N ILE A 241 12.19 10.99 2.01
CA ILE A 241 11.64 12.32 2.24
C ILE A 241 10.17 12.33 2.63
N ALA A 242 9.42 11.27 2.26
CA ALA A 242 8.04 11.12 2.67
C ALA A 242 7.67 9.64 2.87
N LEU A 243 6.70 9.40 3.75
CA LEU A 243 6.04 8.12 3.99
C LEU A 243 4.55 8.32 3.76
N ASP A 244 3.93 7.41 2.99
CA ASP A 244 2.54 7.49 2.55
C ASP A 244 2.19 8.89 2.00
N GLY A 245 3.13 9.47 1.22
CA GLY A 245 3.01 10.80 0.64
C GLY A 245 3.02 11.96 1.64
N ASN A 246 3.34 11.71 2.91
CA ASN A 246 3.45 12.75 3.93
C ASN A 246 4.93 13.01 4.24
N PRO A 247 5.42 14.27 4.16
CA PRO A 247 6.81 14.58 4.45
C PRO A 247 7.25 14.12 5.84
N VAL A 248 8.43 13.52 5.93
CA VAL A 248 9.00 13.07 7.20
C VAL A 248 9.73 14.22 7.91
N PRO A 249 9.67 14.30 9.25
CA PRO A 249 10.35 15.35 10.02
C PRO A 249 11.87 15.33 9.92
N ALA A 250 12.47 14.16 9.71
CA ALA A 250 13.92 13.94 9.67
C ALA A 250 14.29 13.02 8.48
N PRO A 251 14.41 13.55 7.25
CA PRO A 251 14.87 12.76 6.11
C PRO A 251 16.20 12.06 6.38
N GLN A 252 16.29 10.76 6.14
CA GLN A 252 17.47 9.94 6.38
C GLN A 252 17.82 9.07 5.17
N PRO A 253 19.11 8.83 4.89
CA PRO A 253 19.54 7.89 3.88
C PRO A 253 19.47 6.44 4.38
N VAL A 254 18.84 5.56 3.62
CA VAL A 254 18.75 4.12 3.89
C VAL A 254 19.25 3.31 2.71
N GLU A 255 19.68 2.08 2.94
CA GLU A 255 20.10 1.14 1.90
C GLU A 255 18.96 0.18 1.52
N ILE A 256 18.00 -0.04 2.43
CA ILE A 256 16.84 -0.91 2.24
C ILE A 256 15.59 -0.11 2.56
N ILE A 257 14.58 -0.20 1.71
CA ILE A 257 13.22 0.23 1.98
C ILE A 257 12.38 -1.03 2.15
N GLU A 258 11.81 -1.24 3.35
CA GLU A 258 10.76 -2.24 3.56
C GLU A 258 9.41 -1.55 3.38
N ILE A 259 8.58 -2.11 2.53
CA ILE A 259 7.33 -1.50 2.12
C ILE A 259 6.25 -2.58 2.00
N ALA A 260 5.19 -2.44 2.79
CA ALA A 260 4.06 -3.37 2.82
C ALA A 260 2.94 -2.96 1.86
N PRO A 261 2.01 -3.87 1.54
CA PRO A 261 0.82 -3.55 0.78
C PRO A 261 0.14 -2.27 1.27
N GLY A 262 -0.13 -1.34 0.34
CA GLY A 262 -0.75 -0.05 0.62
C GLY A 262 0.21 1.08 0.98
N GLU A 263 1.43 0.81 1.39
CA GLU A 263 2.41 1.84 1.72
C GLU A 263 3.02 2.50 0.50
N ARG A 264 3.42 3.76 0.67
CA ARG A 264 4.21 4.53 -0.30
C ARG A 264 5.45 5.10 0.40
N VAL A 265 6.56 5.10 -0.32
CA VAL A 265 7.80 5.74 0.13
C VAL A 265 8.31 6.65 -0.98
N ASP A 266 8.47 7.93 -0.66
CA ASP A 266 9.08 8.88 -1.59
C ASP A 266 10.53 9.11 -1.17
N ALA A 267 11.46 8.91 -2.10
CA ALA A 267 12.89 9.05 -1.83
C ALA A 267 13.61 9.77 -2.98
N ILE A 268 14.60 10.58 -2.62
CA ILE A 268 15.56 11.12 -3.59
C ILE A 268 16.77 10.23 -3.61
N VAL A 269 17.21 9.87 -4.81
CA VAL A 269 18.44 9.11 -5.04
C VAL A 269 19.41 9.94 -5.87
N GLU A 270 20.63 10.11 -5.38
CA GLU A 270 21.69 10.79 -6.11
C GLU A 270 22.43 9.78 -7.00
N MET A 271 22.48 10.06 -8.29
CA MET A 271 23.15 9.23 -9.30
C MET A 271 24.66 9.49 -9.29
N ASN A 272 25.36 8.95 -8.30
CA ASN A 272 26.78 9.19 -8.06
C ASN A 272 27.69 7.95 -8.24
N GLN A 273 27.15 6.85 -8.77
CA GLN A 273 27.86 5.59 -9.02
C GLN A 273 27.64 5.15 -10.48
N PRO A 274 28.41 5.71 -11.45
CA PRO A 274 28.25 5.35 -12.87
C PRO A 274 28.37 3.85 -13.09
N GLY A 275 27.42 3.27 -13.85
CA GLY A 275 27.36 1.84 -14.12
C GLY A 275 25.99 1.42 -14.65
N VAL A 276 25.74 0.12 -14.66
CA VAL A 276 24.42 -0.46 -14.91
C VAL A 276 24.05 -1.30 -13.68
N TRP A 277 22.95 -0.93 -13.04
CA TRP A 277 22.60 -1.44 -11.73
C TRP A 277 21.19 -2.05 -11.70
N ILE A 278 20.95 -2.91 -10.72
CA ILE A 278 19.60 -3.41 -10.42
C ILE A 278 19.05 -2.64 -9.20
N LEU A 279 17.87 -2.05 -9.37
CA LEU A 279 16.97 -1.68 -8.30
C LEU A 279 15.94 -2.79 -8.18
N GLY A 280 15.82 -3.45 -7.04
CA GLY A 280 14.92 -4.58 -6.92
C GLY A 280 14.86 -5.21 -5.52
N GLU A 281 14.14 -6.30 -5.42
CA GLU A 281 13.91 -7.03 -4.17
C GLU A 281 15.20 -7.62 -3.59
N LEU A 282 15.35 -7.50 -2.29
CA LEU A 282 16.49 -8.07 -1.55
C LEU A 282 16.51 -9.60 -1.66
N ARG A 283 15.35 -10.25 -1.53
CA ARG A 283 15.22 -11.71 -1.66
C ARG A 283 15.50 -12.16 -3.08
N ASP A 284 16.46 -13.07 -3.23
CA ASP A 284 16.88 -13.58 -4.54
C ASP A 284 15.74 -14.22 -5.34
N VAL A 285 14.87 -14.96 -4.67
CA VAL A 285 13.74 -15.64 -5.31
C VAL A 285 12.81 -14.63 -5.97
N ALA A 286 12.33 -13.64 -5.25
CA ALA A 286 11.42 -12.63 -5.78
C ALA A 286 12.09 -11.76 -6.85
N ARG A 287 13.37 -11.40 -6.67
CA ARG A 287 14.13 -10.65 -7.69
C ARG A 287 14.31 -11.44 -8.99
N ARG A 288 14.64 -12.73 -8.91
CA ARG A 288 14.76 -13.60 -10.10
C ARG A 288 13.41 -13.88 -10.74
N SER A 289 12.32 -13.86 -9.97
CA SER A 289 10.96 -13.97 -10.46
C SER A 289 10.36 -12.64 -10.95
N GLY A 290 11.19 -11.58 -11.07
CA GLY A 290 10.84 -10.37 -11.79
C GLY A 290 10.82 -9.08 -10.98
N MET A 291 10.94 -9.10 -9.63
CA MET A 291 10.87 -7.89 -8.82
C MET A 291 12.14 -7.05 -8.94
N GLY A 292 12.18 -6.21 -9.96
CA GLY A 292 13.27 -5.27 -10.17
C GLY A 292 13.19 -4.52 -11.49
N ILE A 293 14.05 -3.52 -11.62
CA ILE A 293 14.26 -2.73 -12.83
C ILE A 293 15.76 -2.49 -13.02
N VAL A 294 16.19 -2.45 -14.29
CA VAL A 294 17.56 -2.06 -14.64
C VAL A 294 17.66 -0.54 -14.65
N VAL A 295 18.69 0.00 -14.01
CA VAL A 295 19.04 1.43 -14.06
C VAL A 295 20.36 1.58 -14.78
N GLU A 296 20.34 2.33 -15.89
CA GLU A 296 21.46 2.48 -16.81
C GLU A 296 21.95 3.92 -16.82
N TYR A 297 23.20 4.13 -16.43
CA TYR A 297 23.84 5.43 -16.58
C TYR A 297 24.22 5.67 -18.04
N ALA A 298 24.12 6.92 -18.47
CA ALA A 298 24.55 7.34 -19.80
C ALA A 298 25.98 6.88 -20.10
N ASN A 299 26.19 6.39 -21.33
CA ASN A 299 27.47 5.86 -21.81
C ASN A 299 27.98 4.61 -21.08
N GLN A 300 27.13 3.89 -20.35
CA GLN A 300 27.44 2.59 -19.76
C GLN A 300 26.73 1.48 -20.55
N GLN A 301 27.43 0.39 -20.87
CA GLN A 301 26.90 -0.73 -21.69
C GLN A 301 27.27 -2.09 -21.07
N GLN A 302 27.56 -2.13 -19.80
CA GLN A 302 27.89 -3.37 -19.10
C GLN A 302 26.63 -4.14 -18.66
N ARG A 303 26.79 -5.40 -18.30
CA ARG A 303 25.72 -6.19 -17.71
C ARG A 303 25.27 -5.56 -16.38
N ALA A 304 23.97 -5.54 -16.14
CA ALA A 304 23.39 -5.04 -14.88
C ALA A 304 23.96 -5.80 -13.67
N GLN A 305 24.40 -5.04 -12.68
CA GLN A 305 25.06 -5.54 -11.48
C GLN A 305 24.10 -5.52 -10.30
N TRP A 306 24.19 -6.56 -9.48
CA TRP A 306 23.56 -6.65 -8.18
C TRP A 306 24.62 -6.69 -7.09
N LEU A 307 24.53 -5.76 -6.15
CA LEU A 307 25.33 -5.73 -4.93
C LEU A 307 24.37 -5.74 -3.73
N PRO A 308 24.46 -6.76 -2.88
CA PRO A 308 23.63 -6.78 -1.67
C PRO A 308 24.04 -5.60 -0.76
N PRO A 309 23.08 -5.01 -0.02
CA PRO A 309 23.37 -3.94 0.93
C PRO A 309 24.18 -4.47 2.11
N LYS A 310 24.81 -3.57 2.84
CA LYS A 310 25.30 -3.89 4.17
C LYS A 310 24.12 -4.21 5.07
N LYS A 311 24.35 -5.01 6.16
CA LYS A 311 23.30 -5.30 7.14
C LYS A 311 22.71 -4.00 7.68
N SER A 312 21.48 -3.71 7.29
CA SER A 312 20.72 -2.56 7.77
C SER A 312 19.28 -3.00 8.00
N ARG A 313 18.57 -2.34 8.90
CA ARG A 313 17.14 -2.57 9.15
C ARG A 313 16.36 -1.34 8.74
N TRP A 314 15.19 -1.59 8.17
CA TRP A 314 14.16 -0.58 8.05
C TRP A 314 13.58 -0.25 9.43
N ASP A 315 13.45 1.02 9.75
CA ASP A 315 12.86 1.46 11.00
C ASP A 315 12.21 2.85 10.78
N TYR A 316 10.91 2.92 10.84
CA TYR A 316 10.21 4.20 10.67
C TYR A 316 10.68 5.27 11.65
N THR A 317 11.05 4.87 12.89
CA THR A 317 11.32 5.83 13.97
C THR A 317 12.51 6.74 13.70
N ILE A 318 13.41 6.33 12.80
CA ILE A 318 14.56 7.17 12.40
C ILE A 318 14.17 8.41 11.60
N PHE A 319 12.98 8.42 11.01
CA PHE A 319 12.47 9.55 10.21
C PHE A 319 11.69 10.56 11.05
N GLY A 320 11.45 10.27 12.32
CA GLY A 320 10.75 11.13 13.27
C GLY A 320 11.67 12.04 14.06
N LYS A 321 11.06 12.75 15.00
CA LYS A 321 11.73 13.61 15.98
C LYS A 321 11.42 13.12 17.39
N THR A 322 12.23 13.55 18.35
CA THR A 322 11.88 13.41 19.77
C THR A 322 11.05 14.62 20.17
N ALA A 323 9.78 14.42 20.43
CA ALA A 323 8.87 15.46 20.89
C ALA A 323 7.74 14.83 21.75
N PRO A 324 7.19 15.55 22.71
CA PRO A 324 6.00 15.09 23.43
C PRO A 324 4.78 15.10 22.51
N HIS A 325 3.90 14.10 22.68
CA HIS A 325 2.61 14.08 22.01
C HIS A 325 1.55 14.77 22.88
N PRO A 326 0.58 15.46 22.26
CA PRO A 326 -0.59 15.93 22.99
C PRO A 326 -1.31 14.75 23.67
N ALA A 327 -1.89 15.00 24.84
CA ALA A 327 -2.69 13.98 25.52
C ALA A 327 -3.90 13.58 24.64
N PRO A 328 -4.19 12.29 24.46
CA PRO A 328 -5.41 11.85 23.77
C PRO A 328 -6.62 12.05 24.68
N ASP A 329 -7.78 12.29 24.07
CA ASP A 329 -9.08 12.29 24.80
C ASP A 329 -9.45 10.86 25.23
N GLN A 330 -9.05 9.87 24.40
CA GLN A 330 -9.28 8.45 24.66
C GLN A 330 -8.17 7.59 24.07
N THR A 331 -7.83 6.52 24.78
CA THR A 331 -6.97 5.43 24.26
C THR A 331 -7.84 4.21 23.96
N ILE A 332 -7.61 3.57 22.82
CA ILE A 332 -8.30 2.37 22.36
C ILE A 332 -7.25 1.30 22.09
N ASP A 333 -7.33 0.19 22.84
CA ASP A 333 -6.50 -0.99 22.57
C ASP A 333 -7.17 -1.85 21.50
N MET A 334 -6.38 -2.26 20.50
CA MET A 334 -6.77 -3.13 19.40
C MET A 334 -5.84 -4.33 19.36
N VAL A 335 -6.37 -5.49 19.69
CA VAL A 335 -5.65 -6.76 19.75
C VAL A 335 -5.99 -7.57 18.52
N PHE A 336 -4.96 -8.02 17.80
CA PHE A 336 -5.10 -8.80 16.57
C PHE A 336 -4.64 -10.24 16.80
N GLU A 337 -5.48 -11.19 16.43
CA GLU A 337 -5.25 -12.62 16.67
C GLU A 337 -5.57 -13.42 15.40
N LYS A 338 -4.76 -14.45 15.13
CA LYS A 338 -4.98 -15.40 14.04
C LYS A 338 -5.71 -16.64 14.54
N VAL A 339 -6.70 -17.10 13.80
CA VAL A 339 -7.34 -18.41 13.96
C VAL A 339 -6.95 -19.28 12.78
N PRO A 340 -5.93 -20.14 12.93
CA PRO A 340 -5.44 -20.97 11.83
C PRO A 340 -6.47 -22.00 11.37
N GLY A 341 -6.52 -22.25 10.03
CA GLY A 341 -7.27 -23.34 9.46
C GLY A 341 -8.79 -23.27 9.68
N GLY A 342 -9.36 -22.06 9.63
CA GLY A 342 -10.79 -21.84 9.71
C GLY A 342 -11.60 -22.46 8.57
N PRO A 343 -12.84 -22.03 8.30
CA PRO A 343 -13.62 -22.49 7.18
C PRO A 343 -12.85 -22.43 5.86
N HIS A 344 -12.97 -23.46 5.04
CA HIS A 344 -12.22 -23.65 3.78
C HIS A 344 -10.70 -23.81 3.93
N GLY A 345 -10.20 -24.01 5.17
CA GLY A 345 -8.78 -24.14 5.45
C GLY A 345 -8.01 -22.81 5.46
N ILE A 346 -8.70 -21.68 5.37
CA ILE A 346 -8.12 -20.33 5.38
C ILE A 346 -7.91 -19.86 6.81
N ASN A 347 -6.88 -19.05 7.06
CA ASN A 347 -6.72 -18.34 8.32
C ASN A 347 -7.77 -17.25 8.47
N HIS A 348 -8.35 -17.14 9.66
CA HIS A 348 -9.29 -16.09 10.02
C HIS A 348 -8.66 -15.13 11.02
N TRP A 349 -9.15 -13.91 11.05
CA TRP A 349 -8.55 -12.83 11.80
C TRP A 349 -9.54 -12.17 12.75
N LEU A 350 -9.09 -11.93 13.96
CA LEU A 350 -9.92 -11.33 15.00
C LEU A 350 -9.37 -9.95 15.40
N VAL A 351 -10.26 -8.99 15.55
CA VAL A 351 -9.99 -7.71 16.19
C VAL A 351 -10.71 -7.71 17.54
N ASN A 352 -9.95 -7.63 18.64
CA ASN A 352 -10.48 -7.74 20.01
C ASN A 352 -11.34 -9.00 20.23
N GLY A 353 -10.87 -10.14 19.73
CA GLY A 353 -11.50 -11.45 19.85
C GLY A 353 -12.74 -11.66 18.97
N LYS A 354 -12.96 -10.81 17.96
CA LYS A 354 -14.11 -10.90 17.05
C LYS A 354 -13.71 -10.78 15.61
N GLU A 355 -14.27 -11.63 14.76
CA GLU A 355 -14.16 -11.58 13.31
C GLU A 355 -15.20 -10.58 12.75
N TYR A 356 -14.80 -9.79 11.75
CA TYR A 356 -15.74 -8.93 11.02
C TYR A 356 -16.62 -9.78 10.07
N PRO A 357 -17.94 -9.48 9.89
CA PRO A 357 -18.67 -8.38 10.53
C PRO A 357 -19.10 -8.71 11.97
N HIS A 358 -18.97 -7.76 12.84
CA HIS A 358 -19.41 -7.88 14.24
C HIS A 358 -20.19 -6.62 14.69
N GLU A 359 -21.04 -6.77 15.70
CA GLU A 359 -21.92 -5.69 16.18
C GLU A 359 -21.18 -4.57 16.92
N ARG A 360 -19.90 -4.74 17.24
CA ARG A 360 -19.15 -3.78 18.03
C ARG A 360 -18.47 -2.77 17.11
N GLU A 361 -19.06 -1.60 16.99
CA GLU A 361 -18.44 -0.44 16.35
C GLU A 361 -17.60 0.34 17.36
N PHE A 362 -16.45 0.86 16.89
CA PHE A 362 -15.73 1.89 17.63
C PHE A 362 -16.40 3.24 17.39
N VAL A 363 -16.52 4.06 18.44
CA VAL A 363 -17.24 5.34 18.34
C VAL A 363 -16.28 6.49 18.56
N PHE A 364 -16.19 7.38 17.57
CA PHE A 364 -15.46 8.62 17.65
C PHE A 364 -16.38 9.81 17.94
N ARG A 365 -15.89 10.78 18.73
CA ARG A 365 -16.46 12.12 18.80
C ARG A 365 -15.72 13.00 17.78
N GLN A 366 -16.46 13.73 16.95
CA GLN A 366 -15.87 14.64 15.98
C GLN A 366 -14.93 15.66 16.67
N GLY A 367 -13.73 15.82 16.11
CA GLY A 367 -12.65 16.66 16.64
C GLY A 367 -11.87 16.06 17.81
N GLY A 368 -12.28 14.88 18.32
CA GLY A 368 -11.57 14.18 19.39
C GLY A 368 -10.22 13.62 18.92
N ARG A 369 -9.24 13.63 19.84
CA ARG A 369 -7.93 13.00 19.64
C ARG A 369 -7.94 11.60 20.23
N TYR A 370 -7.62 10.62 19.42
CA TYR A 370 -7.59 9.21 19.80
C TYR A 370 -6.21 8.65 19.69
N ARG A 371 -5.80 7.89 20.70
CA ARG A 371 -4.63 7.03 20.66
C ARG A 371 -5.07 5.60 20.40
N LEU A 372 -4.63 5.00 19.29
CA LEU A 372 -4.87 3.60 18.99
C LEU A 372 -3.59 2.83 19.33
N VAL A 373 -3.74 1.77 20.11
CA VAL A 373 -2.63 0.90 20.52
C VAL A 373 -2.85 -0.46 19.87
N PHE A 374 -2.03 -0.78 18.91
CA PHE A 374 -2.08 -2.01 18.14
C PHE A 374 -1.22 -3.08 18.81
N HIS A 375 -1.81 -4.21 19.14
CA HIS A 375 -1.15 -5.38 19.72
C HIS A 375 -1.29 -6.56 18.76
N ASN A 376 -0.26 -6.86 18.01
CA ASN A 376 -0.24 -8.04 17.15
C ASN A 376 0.14 -9.27 17.97
N ARG A 377 -0.76 -10.24 18.06
CA ARG A 377 -0.56 -11.54 18.73
C ARG A 377 -0.39 -12.70 17.74
N SER A 378 -0.20 -12.38 16.46
CA SER A 378 0.04 -13.36 15.42
C SER A 378 1.52 -13.41 15.03
N ASP A 379 1.89 -14.45 14.34
CA ASP A 379 3.22 -14.68 13.76
C ASP A 379 3.40 -13.97 12.39
N ASP A 380 2.37 -13.26 11.91
CA ASP A 380 2.42 -12.48 10.67
C ASP A 380 2.59 -10.98 10.94
N SER A 381 3.27 -10.28 10.05
CA SER A 381 3.30 -8.81 10.05
C SER A 381 2.09 -8.25 9.32
N HIS A 382 1.49 -7.17 9.85
CA HIS A 382 0.26 -6.60 9.29
C HIS A 382 0.43 -5.14 8.90
N PRO A 383 0.27 -4.78 7.61
CA PRO A 383 0.06 -3.39 7.19
C PRO A 383 -1.37 -2.96 7.57
N LEU A 384 -1.48 -2.13 8.60
CA LEU A 384 -2.76 -1.66 9.10
C LEU A 384 -3.10 -0.29 8.52
N HIS A 385 -4.24 -0.21 7.86
CA HIS A 385 -4.72 0.97 7.16
C HIS A 385 -6.00 1.54 7.78
N MET A 386 -6.06 2.86 7.87
CA MET A 386 -7.25 3.60 8.28
C MET A 386 -7.74 4.45 7.11
N HIS A 387 -8.91 4.17 6.60
CA HIS A 387 -9.55 4.96 5.55
C HIS A 387 -9.76 6.41 5.96
N ARG A 388 -9.65 7.33 5.02
CA ARG A 388 -10.05 8.73 5.16
C ARG A 388 -9.37 9.53 6.28
N HIS A 389 -8.40 8.95 6.97
CA HIS A 389 -7.66 9.58 8.07
C HIS A 389 -6.16 9.41 7.91
N LEU A 390 -5.42 10.36 8.46
CA LEU A 390 -4.01 10.20 8.74
C LEU A 390 -3.83 10.02 10.24
N PHE A 391 -2.89 9.16 10.61
CA PHE A 391 -2.42 9.04 11.98
C PHE A 391 -0.94 9.42 12.10
N GLU A 392 -0.55 9.87 13.28
CA GLU A 392 0.84 10.12 13.64
C GLU A 392 1.39 8.92 14.42
N LEU A 393 2.51 8.37 13.97
CA LEU A 393 3.20 7.29 14.69
C LEU A 393 3.81 7.85 15.99
N VAL A 394 3.43 7.26 17.11
CA VAL A 394 3.89 7.61 18.46
C VAL A 394 5.00 6.69 18.95
N GLU A 395 4.86 5.39 18.66
CA GLU A 395 5.77 4.35 19.11
C GLU A 395 5.71 3.14 18.19
N LEU A 396 6.84 2.49 17.95
CA LEU A 396 6.93 1.19 17.30
C LEU A 396 7.85 0.27 18.12
N ASN A 397 7.33 -0.86 18.64
CA ASN A 397 8.05 -1.84 19.45
C ASN A 397 8.90 -1.22 20.58
N GLY A 398 8.29 -0.29 21.34
CA GLY A 398 8.95 0.38 22.46
C GLY A 398 9.87 1.55 22.07
N LYS A 399 10.03 1.84 20.77
CA LYS A 399 10.79 3.00 20.29
C LYS A 399 9.86 4.18 20.05
N PRO A 400 9.94 5.25 20.83
CA PRO A 400 9.12 6.44 20.64
C PRO A 400 9.58 7.24 19.42
N THR A 401 8.63 7.91 18.77
CA THR A 401 8.87 8.83 17.66
C THR A 401 7.77 9.89 17.59
N ALA A 402 7.97 10.97 16.83
CA ALA A 402 6.97 12.00 16.64
C ALA A 402 7.03 12.65 15.25
N GLY A 403 5.89 13.12 14.77
CA GLY A 403 5.74 13.89 13.54
C GLY A 403 5.66 13.05 12.26
N ILE A 404 5.76 11.72 12.35
CA ILE A 404 5.62 10.84 11.20
C ILE A 404 4.12 10.60 10.97
N LYS A 405 3.59 11.13 9.87
CA LYS A 405 2.19 10.93 9.47
C LYS A 405 2.10 9.84 8.41
N LYS A 406 1.19 8.90 8.60
CA LYS A 406 0.92 7.77 7.71
C LYS A 406 -0.59 7.50 7.64
N ASP A 407 -0.99 6.71 6.67
CA ASP A 407 -2.32 6.09 6.62
C ASP A 407 -2.25 4.56 6.71
N THR A 408 -1.06 3.99 6.53
CA THR A 408 -0.79 2.55 6.63
C THR A 408 0.48 2.32 7.44
N VAL A 409 0.49 1.41 8.42
CA VAL A 409 1.66 1.10 9.25
C VAL A 409 1.86 -0.39 9.41
N ILE A 410 3.09 -0.88 9.19
CA ILE A 410 3.43 -2.27 9.49
C ILE A 410 3.50 -2.46 11.00
N VAL A 411 2.70 -3.38 11.54
CA VAL A 411 2.87 -3.89 12.89
C VAL A 411 3.51 -5.27 12.79
N PRO A 412 4.77 -5.42 13.22
CA PRO A 412 5.50 -6.68 13.08
C PRO A 412 4.83 -7.84 13.81
N ALA A 413 5.17 -9.07 13.42
CA ALA A 413 4.78 -10.28 14.13
C ALA A 413 5.08 -10.15 15.64
N PHE A 414 4.10 -10.45 16.49
CA PHE A 414 4.16 -10.30 17.96
C PHE A 414 4.56 -8.89 18.43
N GLY A 415 4.45 -7.91 17.54
CA GLY A 415 4.85 -6.53 17.77
C GLY A 415 3.73 -5.62 18.26
N ARG A 416 4.10 -4.36 18.48
CA ARG A 416 3.19 -3.30 18.93
C ARG A 416 3.48 -2.00 18.17
N ALA A 417 2.41 -1.30 17.79
CA ALA A 417 2.52 0.09 17.34
C ALA A 417 1.50 0.95 18.09
N THR A 418 1.85 2.22 18.32
CA THR A 418 0.95 3.21 18.90
C THR A 418 0.85 4.39 17.94
N VAL A 419 -0.36 4.79 17.60
CA VAL A 419 -0.63 5.90 16.71
C VAL A 419 -1.65 6.88 17.33
N ASP A 420 -1.49 8.17 17.05
CA ASP A 420 -2.45 9.21 17.41
C ASP A 420 -3.16 9.72 16.17
N MET A 421 -4.47 9.89 16.25
CA MET A 421 -5.26 10.48 15.18
C MET A 421 -6.27 11.50 15.70
N VAL A 422 -6.71 12.39 14.84
CA VAL A 422 -7.83 13.29 15.10
C VAL A 422 -9.02 12.80 14.27
N ALA A 423 -10.16 12.64 14.94
CA ALA A 423 -11.40 12.24 14.28
C ALA A 423 -12.06 13.45 13.60
N ASP A 424 -11.61 13.79 12.39
CA ASP A 424 -12.02 15.00 11.66
C ASP A 424 -12.77 14.72 10.35
N GLN A 425 -13.01 13.44 10.02
CA GLN A 425 -13.72 13.00 8.81
C GLN A 425 -15.03 12.27 9.21
N PRO A 426 -16.15 12.97 9.48
CA PRO A 426 -17.40 12.34 9.89
C PRO A 426 -17.91 11.33 8.85
N GLY A 427 -18.69 10.36 9.33
CA GLY A 427 -19.17 9.22 8.56
C GLY A 427 -18.59 7.90 9.06
N LEU A 428 -18.85 6.82 8.34
CA LEU A 428 -18.24 5.53 8.63
C LEU A 428 -16.79 5.54 8.15
N THR A 429 -15.90 4.90 8.88
CA THR A 429 -14.48 4.78 8.56
C THR A 429 -14.04 3.34 8.74
N LEU A 430 -13.54 2.75 7.67
CA LEU A 430 -13.00 1.39 7.69
C LEU A 430 -11.56 1.40 8.19
N PHE A 431 -11.25 0.43 9.05
CA PHE A 431 -9.91 0.05 9.45
C PHE A 431 -9.69 -1.40 9.10
N HIS A 432 -8.57 -1.75 8.47
CA HIS A 432 -8.30 -3.13 8.08
C HIS A 432 -6.80 -3.42 7.90
N CYS A 433 -6.45 -4.70 7.90
CA CYS A 433 -5.17 -5.15 7.37
C CYS A 433 -5.17 -5.01 5.84
N HIS A 434 -4.12 -4.45 5.25
CA HIS A 434 -4.06 -4.23 3.80
C HIS A 434 -3.64 -5.47 2.99
N ILE A 435 -3.38 -6.61 3.66
CA ILE A 435 -3.31 -7.91 3.00
C ILE A 435 -4.73 -8.34 2.67
N GLN A 436 -5.03 -8.51 1.38
CA GLN A 436 -6.39 -8.77 0.87
C GLN A 436 -7.05 -9.97 1.57
N GLN A 437 -6.34 -11.10 1.69
CA GLN A 437 -6.88 -12.29 2.35
C GLN A 437 -7.21 -12.02 3.83
N HIS A 438 -6.34 -11.33 4.54
CA HIS A 438 -6.59 -11.00 5.96
C HIS A 438 -7.83 -10.13 6.11
N MET A 439 -7.96 -9.10 5.26
CA MET A 439 -9.13 -8.24 5.22
C MET A 439 -10.41 -9.05 4.96
N ASP A 440 -10.41 -9.87 3.91
CA ASP A 440 -11.58 -10.64 3.49
C ASP A 440 -12.03 -11.68 4.52
N PHE A 441 -11.11 -12.17 5.36
CA PHE A 441 -11.37 -13.18 6.39
C PHE A 441 -11.28 -12.61 7.81
N GLY A 442 -11.84 -11.41 7.99
CA GLY A 442 -12.22 -10.88 9.30
C GLY A 442 -11.36 -9.77 9.87
N PHE A 443 -10.20 -9.44 9.27
CA PHE A 443 -9.30 -8.41 9.81
C PHE A 443 -9.78 -7.00 9.44
N MET A 444 -10.99 -6.68 9.84
CA MET A 444 -11.60 -5.36 9.67
C MET A 444 -12.27 -4.86 10.94
N ALA A 445 -12.36 -3.56 11.08
CA ALA A 445 -13.16 -2.89 12.10
C ALA A 445 -13.77 -1.62 11.52
N LEU A 446 -14.98 -1.28 11.96
CA LEU A 446 -15.69 -0.10 11.52
C LEU A 446 -15.73 0.94 12.65
N PHE A 447 -15.36 2.15 12.32
CA PHE A 447 -15.48 3.30 13.20
C PHE A 447 -16.63 4.18 12.73
N ARG A 448 -17.45 4.65 13.67
CA ARG A 448 -18.52 5.61 13.39
C ARG A 448 -18.36 6.86 14.24
N TYR A 449 -18.94 7.93 13.79
CA TYR A 449 -19.01 9.18 14.54
C TYR A 449 -20.32 9.27 15.32
N ALA A 450 -20.20 9.72 16.61
CA ALA A 450 -21.36 9.97 17.48
C ALA A 450 -21.98 11.34 17.21
#